data_e57030b26165874b99ef74696af371c6
#
_entry.id   e57030b26165874b99ef74696af371c6
#
_cell.length_a   1.000
_cell.length_b   1.000
_cell.length_c   1.000
_cell.angle_alpha   90.00
_cell.angle_beta   90.00
_cell.angle_gamma   90.00
#
_symmetry.space_group_name_H-M   'P 1'
#
loop_
_entity.id
_entity.type
_entity.pdbx_description
1 polymer ?
#
loop_
_entity_poly.entity_id
_entity_poly.type
_entity_poly.pdbx_seq_one_letter_code
_entity_poly.pdbx_strand_id
1 'polypeptide(L)'
;MGHSEAQSRRRPGRKALLTADHGVVLAEIAQQLPRSSLDELTREFNRRCGLSVCSATVRKALKQAGIKRMRPTRRSVERAAVQGGAPVRVGYTPRHRRDDGASGMNTDLTDAEWALVADLFERHGGRGAPPTHERRVLVNACCYVVRTGCAWRLLPKSFPPWRAVYKAFRGWSHAGTFELMHDRLRQQWRDRIGRAPDPTAAIIDSQSTRSTAQGGTTGFDAGKKVKGRKRHLVVDTLGLLLAVTITAASVQDRDGAAPVVAQACAKVPGLKALFADAAYGGRCAQAIENTHGIAVHIVRHPGNRVTGTWQTAQQPLWPEVVAKGFVVQAKRWVVERTHAWNERARRLIAHHDRSDWAPVAWVWLTEARILATRLAHGFI
;
A
#
# COMPACT_ATOMS: atom_id res chain seq x y z
N MET A 1 -40.87 7.12 68.66
CA MET A 1 -39.57 6.80 68.04
C MET A 1 -39.58 7.42 66.66
N GLY A 2 -39.03 8.63 66.53
CA GLY A 2 -39.06 9.39 65.27
C GLY A 2 -37.75 9.19 64.55
N HIS A 3 -37.85 8.74 63.30
CA HIS A 3 -36.71 8.77 62.39
C HIS A 3 -36.67 10.10 61.65
N SER A 4 -35.63 10.89 61.95
CA SER A 4 -35.30 12.11 61.24
C SER A 4 -34.68 11.79 59.90
N GLU A 5 -35.39 12.12 58.81
CA GLU A 5 -34.82 12.13 57.46
C GLU A 5 -33.80 13.28 57.32
N ALA A 6 -32.55 12.93 57.18
CA ALA A 6 -31.44 13.85 56.87
C ALA A 6 -31.53 14.23 55.38
N GLN A 7 -32.14 15.34 55.06
CA GLN A 7 -32.09 15.95 53.70
C GLN A 7 -30.66 16.37 53.39
N SER A 8 -30.02 15.62 52.45
CA SER A 8 -28.71 15.93 51.85
C SER A 8 -28.83 17.29 51.11
N ARG A 9 -28.33 18.38 51.72
CA ARG A 9 -28.14 19.68 51.05
C ARG A 9 -27.11 19.55 49.96
N ARG A 10 -27.51 19.43 48.69
CA ARG A 10 -26.63 19.57 47.53
C ARG A 10 -25.99 20.95 47.57
N ARG A 11 -24.64 20.99 47.60
CA ARG A 11 -23.90 22.24 47.46
C ARG A 11 -24.24 22.89 46.12
N PRO A 12 -24.51 24.23 46.05
CA PRO A 12 -24.76 24.90 44.77
C PRO A 12 -23.57 24.69 43.87
N GLY A 13 -23.85 24.13 42.68
CA GLY A 13 -22.81 23.88 41.67
C GLY A 13 -22.16 25.19 41.24
N ARG A 14 -20.83 25.12 40.97
CA ARG A 14 -20.05 26.24 40.45
C ARG A 14 -20.79 26.80 39.20
N LYS A 15 -21.05 28.14 39.16
CA LYS A 15 -21.72 28.79 38.01
C LYS A 15 -21.03 28.37 36.71
N ALA A 16 -21.83 28.06 35.69
CA ALA A 16 -21.30 27.69 34.38
C ALA A 16 -20.44 28.84 33.83
N LEU A 17 -19.20 28.55 33.51
CA LEU A 17 -18.21 29.53 33.00
C LEU A 17 -18.62 30.07 31.61
N LEU A 18 -19.46 29.34 30.87
CA LEU A 18 -19.91 29.66 29.52
C LEU A 18 -21.42 29.73 29.48
N THR A 19 -21.96 30.78 28.83
CA THR A 19 -23.40 31.04 28.60
C THR A 19 -23.86 30.42 27.28
N ALA A 20 -25.17 30.48 27.00
CA ALA A 20 -25.71 30.03 25.73
C ALA A 20 -25.12 30.79 24.53
N ASP A 21 -24.88 32.11 24.69
CA ASP A 21 -24.31 32.96 23.64
C ASP A 21 -22.88 32.50 23.25
N HIS A 22 -22.13 32.02 24.21
CA HIS A 22 -20.82 31.43 23.94
C HIS A 22 -20.89 30.17 23.08
N GLY A 23 -22.03 29.45 23.13
CA GLY A 23 -22.33 28.31 22.24
C GLY A 23 -22.50 28.73 20.78
N VAL A 24 -23.18 29.89 20.56
CA VAL A 24 -23.37 30.48 19.23
C VAL A 24 -22.02 30.89 18.62
N VAL A 25 -21.20 31.61 19.39
CA VAL A 25 -19.84 32.01 18.95
C VAL A 25 -18.96 30.80 18.62
N LEU A 26 -19.05 29.73 19.41
CA LEU A 26 -18.34 28.50 19.11
C LEU A 26 -18.81 27.83 17.82
N ALA A 27 -20.09 27.89 17.51
CA ALA A 27 -20.66 27.37 16.27
C ALA A 27 -20.13 28.15 15.05
N GLU A 28 -20.14 29.50 15.14
CA GLU A 28 -19.61 30.37 14.09
C GLU A 28 -18.10 30.12 13.83
N ILE A 29 -17.30 30.01 14.90
CA ILE A 29 -15.87 29.72 14.77
C ILE A 29 -15.65 28.34 14.14
N ALA A 30 -16.42 27.32 14.53
CA ALA A 30 -16.32 25.99 13.97
C ALA A 30 -16.71 25.96 12.49
N GLN A 31 -17.63 26.83 12.04
CA GLN A 31 -17.99 27.00 10.62
C GLN A 31 -16.91 27.72 9.82
N GLN A 32 -16.31 28.76 10.40
CA GLN A 32 -15.27 29.56 9.74
C GLN A 32 -13.92 28.81 9.69
N LEU A 33 -13.63 27.97 10.70
CA LEU A 33 -12.41 27.20 10.83
C LEU A 33 -12.67 25.68 10.86
N PRO A 34 -13.27 25.11 9.82
CA PRO A 34 -13.79 23.73 9.84
C PRO A 34 -12.71 22.65 10.02
N ARG A 35 -11.44 22.98 9.73
CA ARG A 35 -10.30 22.05 9.83
C ARG A 35 -9.38 22.30 11.01
N SER A 36 -9.68 23.30 11.84
CA SER A 36 -8.85 23.66 12.98
C SER A 36 -8.75 22.54 14.02
N SER A 37 -7.65 22.51 14.73
CA SER A 37 -7.52 21.71 15.95
C SER A 37 -8.38 22.27 17.08
N LEU A 38 -8.62 21.45 18.13
CA LEU A 38 -9.34 21.93 19.31
C LEU A 38 -8.62 23.10 19.98
N ASP A 39 -7.28 23.11 19.97
CA ASP A 39 -6.48 24.15 20.57
C ASP A 39 -6.50 25.46 19.76
N GLU A 40 -6.53 25.39 18.44
CA GLU A 40 -6.71 26.56 17.58
C GLU A 40 -8.12 27.16 17.76
N LEU A 41 -9.13 26.32 17.82
CA LEU A 41 -10.51 26.74 18.06
C LEU A 41 -10.65 27.35 19.45
N THR A 42 -9.96 26.81 20.46
CA THR A 42 -9.93 27.36 21.83
C THR A 42 -9.24 28.72 21.86
N ARG A 43 -8.13 28.89 21.14
CA ARG A 43 -7.43 30.20 21.06
C ARG A 43 -8.30 31.25 20.41
N GLU A 44 -8.95 30.93 19.30
CA GLU A 44 -9.82 31.85 18.59
C GLU A 44 -11.06 32.20 19.41
N PHE A 45 -11.64 31.22 20.12
CA PHE A 45 -12.76 31.45 21.03
C PHE A 45 -12.37 32.38 22.18
N ASN A 46 -11.23 32.14 22.84
CA ASN A 46 -10.73 32.99 23.91
C ASN A 46 -10.48 34.41 23.41
N ARG A 47 -9.94 34.57 22.22
CA ARG A 47 -9.71 35.87 21.58
C ARG A 47 -11.01 36.65 21.33
N ARG A 48 -12.05 35.97 20.79
CA ARG A 48 -13.33 36.64 20.47
C ARG A 48 -14.18 36.99 21.71
N CYS A 49 -14.17 36.11 22.68
CA CYS A 49 -14.97 36.27 23.88
C CYS A 49 -14.25 36.99 25.01
N GLY A 50 -12.97 37.32 24.86
CA GLY A 50 -12.18 37.93 25.96
C GLY A 50 -11.99 36.98 27.15
N LEU A 51 -12.05 35.69 26.94
CA LEU A 51 -12.00 34.66 27.97
C LEU A 51 -10.64 33.96 27.99
N SER A 52 -10.35 33.29 29.11
CA SER A 52 -9.18 32.41 29.26
C SER A 52 -9.64 31.04 29.75
N VAL A 53 -10.28 30.29 28.88
CA VAL A 53 -10.74 28.93 29.19
C VAL A 53 -9.85 27.88 28.52
N CYS A 54 -9.71 26.72 29.17
CA CYS A 54 -8.95 25.62 28.62
C CYS A 54 -9.73 24.82 27.57
N SER A 55 -9.03 24.07 26.72
CA SER A 55 -9.61 23.26 25.66
C SER A 55 -10.61 22.19 26.16
N ALA A 56 -10.47 21.74 27.40
CA ALA A 56 -11.46 20.84 28.01
C ALA A 56 -12.83 21.51 28.23
N THR A 57 -12.84 22.79 28.65
CA THR A 57 -14.06 23.59 28.82
C THR A 57 -14.72 23.86 27.49
N VAL A 58 -13.97 24.25 26.48
CA VAL A 58 -14.46 24.44 25.09
C VAL A 58 -15.01 23.15 24.51
N ARG A 59 -14.34 22.01 24.73
CA ARG A 59 -14.84 20.68 24.30
C ARG A 59 -16.20 20.36 24.92
N LYS A 60 -16.40 20.69 26.21
CA LYS A 60 -17.69 20.47 26.89
C LYS A 60 -18.80 21.36 26.28
N ALA A 61 -18.48 22.62 26.02
CA ALA A 61 -19.42 23.57 25.40
C ALA A 61 -19.79 23.15 23.96
N LEU A 62 -18.82 22.74 23.15
CA LEU A 62 -19.06 22.20 21.81
C LEU A 62 -20.00 20.98 21.84
N LYS A 63 -19.79 20.08 22.82
CA LYS A 63 -20.67 18.93 23.01
C LYS A 63 -22.09 19.34 23.40
N GLN A 64 -22.25 20.34 24.28
CA GLN A 64 -23.54 20.87 24.69
C GLN A 64 -24.28 21.58 23.54
N ALA A 65 -23.53 22.30 22.67
CA ALA A 65 -24.06 22.95 21.48
C ALA A 65 -24.31 21.97 20.30
N GLY A 66 -24.11 20.65 20.49
CA GLY A 66 -24.31 19.66 19.44
C GLY A 66 -23.23 19.63 18.34
N ILE A 67 -22.15 20.40 18.53
CA ILE A 67 -21.05 20.52 17.56
C ILE A 67 -20.12 19.33 17.74
N LYS A 68 -19.95 18.50 16.69
CA LYS A 68 -19.16 17.28 16.73
C LYS A 68 -18.00 17.37 15.73
N ARG A 69 -16.83 16.94 16.17
CA ARG A 69 -15.70 16.71 15.26
C ARG A 69 -15.84 15.35 14.60
N MET A 70 -15.85 15.33 13.27
CA MET A 70 -15.90 14.09 12.52
C MET A 70 -14.63 13.28 12.75
N ARG A 71 -14.78 12.09 13.32
CA ARG A 71 -13.70 11.10 13.49
C ARG A 71 -13.90 9.99 12.45
N PRO A 72 -12.80 9.36 11.98
CA PRO A 72 -12.95 8.16 11.18
C PRO A 72 -13.65 7.10 12.04
N THR A 73 -14.89 6.82 11.73
CA THR A 73 -15.58 5.66 12.32
C THR A 73 -15.03 4.42 11.65
N ARG A 74 -14.44 3.50 12.42
CA ARG A 74 -14.31 2.09 12.06
C ARG A 74 -15.72 1.51 12.00
N ARG A 75 -16.46 1.76 10.93
CA ARG A 75 -17.63 0.95 10.62
C ARG A 75 -17.12 -0.30 9.92
N SER A 76 -17.47 -1.45 10.50
CA SER A 76 -17.56 -2.72 9.79
C SER A 76 -18.23 -2.43 8.44
N VAL A 77 -17.56 -2.83 7.37
CA VAL A 77 -18.09 -2.74 6.02
C VAL A 77 -19.27 -3.70 5.94
N GLU A 78 -20.47 -3.21 6.16
CA GLU A 78 -21.67 -3.90 5.67
C GLU A 78 -21.56 -3.88 4.14
N ARG A 79 -21.37 -5.06 3.59
CA ARG A 79 -21.39 -5.28 2.15
C ARG A 79 -22.74 -4.81 1.64
N ALA A 80 -22.78 -3.62 1.04
CA ALA A 80 -23.92 -3.23 0.24
C ALA A 80 -23.99 -4.23 -0.92
N ALA A 81 -25.07 -5.00 -0.95
CA ALA A 81 -25.40 -5.86 -2.06
C ALA A 81 -25.46 -5.01 -3.32
N VAL A 82 -24.55 -5.22 -4.25
CA VAL A 82 -24.58 -4.63 -5.58
C VAL A 82 -25.79 -5.24 -6.28
N GLN A 83 -26.84 -4.46 -6.45
CA GLN A 83 -27.99 -4.86 -7.24
C GLN A 83 -27.54 -5.03 -8.71
N GLY A 84 -27.72 -6.23 -9.25
CA GLY A 84 -27.96 -6.43 -10.68
C GLY A 84 -26.79 -6.81 -11.57
N GLY A 85 -25.60 -7.09 -11.07
CA GLY A 85 -24.50 -7.69 -11.85
C GLY A 85 -24.24 -9.12 -11.41
N ALA A 86 -24.13 -10.06 -12.36
CA ALA A 86 -23.68 -11.41 -12.04
C ALA A 86 -22.38 -11.32 -11.21
N PRO A 87 -22.24 -12.06 -10.09
CA PRO A 87 -21.08 -11.96 -9.24
C PRO A 87 -19.83 -12.29 -10.05
N VAL A 88 -18.92 -11.33 -10.17
CA VAL A 88 -17.60 -11.59 -10.75
C VAL A 88 -16.98 -12.65 -9.84
N ARG A 89 -16.92 -13.89 -10.32
CA ARG A 89 -16.27 -14.99 -9.61
C ARG A 89 -14.78 -14.68 -9.51
N VAL A 90 -14.39 -14.10 -8.40
CA VAL A 90 -12.98 -13.97 -8.03
C VAL A 90 -12.50 -15.36 -7.60
N GLY A 91 -11.98 -16.12 -8.53
CA GLY A 91 -11.53 -17.48 -8.27
C GLY A 91 -10.73 -18.04 -9.44
N TYR A 92 -10.13 -19.20 -9.22
CA TYR A 92 -9.48 -19.95 -10.28
C TYR A 92 -10.51 -20.35 -11.34
N THR A 93 -10.43 -19.73 -12.52
CA THR A 93 -11.20 -20.15 -13.70
C THR A 93 -10.41 -21.23 -14.45
N PRO A 94 -11.05 -22.02 -15.35
CA PRO A 94 -10.33 -22.97 -16.22
C PRO A 94 -9.14 -22.34 -16.95
N ARG A 95 -9.21 -21.05 -17.28
CA ARG A 95 -8.12 -20.29 -17.92
C ARG A 95 -6.87 -20.15 -17.03
N HIS A 96 -6.97 -20.38 -15.73
CA HIS A 96 -5.82 -20.38 -14.81
C HIS A 96 -5.20 -21.76 -14.61
N ARG A 97 -5.82 -22.80 -15.18
CA ARG A 97 -5.26 -24.15 -15.19
C ARG A 97 -4.32 -24.25 -16.38
N ARG A 98 -3.10 -24.69 -16.14
CA ARG A 98 -2.19 -25.14 -17.17
C ARG A 98 -2.60 -26.55 -17.55
N ASP A 99 -2.46 -26.92 -18.84
CA ASP A 99 -2.64 -28.30 -19.27
C ASP A 99 -1.67 -29.19 -18.49
N ASP A 100 -2.22 -30.19 -17.81
CA ASP A 100 -1.46 -31.16 -17.00
C ASP A 100 -0.59 -32.12 -17.86
N GLY A 101 -0.62 -31.97 -19.20
CA GLY A 101 0.10 -32.82 -20.15
C GLY A 101 1.57 -32.49 -20.35
N ALA A 102 2.09 -31.39 -19.80
CA ALA A 102 3.51 -31.06 -19.93
C ALA A 102 4.30 -31.72 -18.78
N SER A 103 5.35 -32.46 -19.11
CA SER A 103 6.34 -32.94 -18.14
C SER A 103 6.94 -31.73 -17.40
N GLY A 104 6.74 -31.64 -16.08
CA GLY A 104 7.26 -30.57 -15.26
C GLY A 104 6.30 -30.13 -14.15
N MET A 105 6.72 -29.14 -13.36
CA MET A 105 5.87 -28.57 -12.33
C MET A 105 4.97 -27.47 -12.92
N ASN A 106 3.73 -27.36 -12.43
CA ASN A 106 2.80 -26.28 -12.83
C ASN A 106 3.36 -24.87 -12.60
N THR A 107 4.51 -24.75 -11.95
CA THR A 107 5.25 -23.51 -11.73
C THR A 107 6.28 -23.23 -12.78
N ASP A 108 6.60 -24.17 -13.65
CA ASP A 108 7.64 -24.02 -14.65
C ASP A 108 7.25 -23.04 -15.75
N LEU A 109 8.23 -22.37 -16.33
CA LEU A 109 8.02 -21.54 -17.51
C LEU A 109 7.73 -22.42 -18.72
N THR A 110 6.69 -22.11 -19.48
CA THR A 110 6.45 -22.72 -20.79
C THR A 110 7.55 -22.32 -21.75
N ASP A 111 7.65 -23.01 -22.91
CA ASP A 111 8.65 -22.67 -23.93
C ASP A 111 8.46 -21.24 -24.44
N ALA A 112 7.21 -20.83 -24.64
CA ALA A 112 6.87 -19.47 -25.05
C ALA A 112 7.25 -18.42 -23.99
N GLU A 113 7.02 -18.70 -22.69
CA GLU A 113 7.43 -17.81 -21.60
C GLU A 113 8.94 -17.73 -21.48
N TRP A 114 9.65 -18.88 -21.61
CA TRP A 114 11.12 -18.92 -21.53
C TRP A 114 11.77 -18.20 -22.70
N ALA A 115 11.25 -18.36 -23.92
CA ALA A 115 11.79 -17.68 -25.12
C ALA A 115 11.84 -16.15 -24.99
N LEU A 116 10.95 -15.54 -24.20
CA LEU A 116 10.92 -14.09 -23.97
C LEU A 116 12.12 -13.57 -23.16
N VAL A 117 12.81 -14.45 -22.39
CA VAL A 117 13.75 -14.05 -21.35
C VAL A 117 15.03 -14.90 -21.28
N ALA A 118 15.15 -15.94 -22.08
CA ALA A 118 16.23 -16.93 -22.01
C ALA A 118 17.63 -16.28 -22.02
N ASP A 119 17.86 -15.34 -22.92
CA ASP A 119 19.12 -14.64 -23.11
C ASP A 119 19.59 -13.87 -21.87
N LEU A 120 18.68 -13.39 -21.02
CA LEU A 120 19.01 -12.69 -19.78
C LEU A 120 19.71 -13.61 -18.76
N PHE A 121 19.49 -14.90 -18.87
CA PHE A 121 20.08 -15.90 -17.97
C PHE A 121 21.30 -16.58 -18.55
N GLU A 122 21.66 -16.29 -19.79
CA GLU A 122 22.88 -16.80 -20.41
C GLU A 122 24.13 -16.17 -19.80
N ARG A 123 25.21 -16.89 -19.86
CA ARG A 123 26.52 -16.42 -19.40
C ARG A 123 27.22 -15.73 -20.57
N HIS A 124 27.22 -14.43 -20.59
CA HIS A 124 27.97 -13.66 -21.56
C HIS A 124 29.45 -13.64 -21.19
N GLY A 125 30.24 -14.43 -21.87
CA GLY A 125 31.70 -14.47 -21.73
C GLY A 125 32.15 -14.83 -20.31
N GLY A 126 33.06 -15.70 -20.15
CA GLY A 126 33.57 -15.95 -18.82
C GLY A 126 34.56 -17.13 -18.77
N ARG A 127 35.69 -16.93 -18.11
CA ARG A 127 36.57 -17.98 -17.66
C ARG A 127 35.85 -18.86 -16.63
N GLY A 128 35.99 -20.16 -16.71
CA GLY A 128 35.47 -21.12 -15.75
C GLY A 128 34.71 -22.29 -16.39
N ALA A 129 34.45 -23.34 -15.60
CA ALA A 129 33.73 -24.52 -16.03
C ALA A 129 32.33 -24.18 -16.56
N PRO A 130 31.83 -24.92 -17.58
CA PRO A 130 30.46 -24.76 -18.06
C PRO A 130 29.46 -25.02 -16.94
N PRO A 131 28.26 -24.40 -17.01
CA PRO A 131 27.24 -24.60 -16.00
C PRO A 131 26.76 -26.05 -15.96
N THR A 132 26.78 -26.65 -14.78
CA THR A 132 26.37 -28.05 -14.56
C THR A 132 24.87 -28.26 -14.76
N HIS A 133 24.07 -27.22 -14.64
CA HIS A 133 22.60 -27.27 -14.73
C HIS A 133 22.11 -26.26 -15.75
N GLU A 134 21.08 -26.64 -16.50
CA GLU A 134 20.40 -25.75 -17.43
C GLU A 134 19.82 -24.53 -16.70
N ARG A 135 19.95 -23.37 -17.30
CA ARG A 135 19.49 -22.10 -16.73
C ARG A 135 17.99 -22.10 -16.49
N ARG A 136 17.24 -22.62 -17.46
CA ARG A 136 15.78 -22.73 -17.35
C ARG A 136 15.33 -23.52 -16.13
N VAL A 137 15.97 -24.67 -15.87
CA VAL A 137 15.64 -25.53 -14.73
C VAL A 137 15.91 -24.81 -13.40
N LEU A 138 17.00 -24.02 -13.32
CA LEU A 138 17.30 -23.21 -12.14
C LEU A 138 16.29 -22.07 -11.94
N VAL A 139 15.84 -21.41 -13.02
CA VAL A 139 14.81 -20.37 -12.95
C VAL A 139 13.45 -20.99 -12.55
N ASN A 140 13.09 -22.14 -13.11
CA ASN A 140 11.88 -22.89 -12.75
C ASN A 140 11.88 -23.25 -11.26
N ALA A 141 13.02 -23.69 -10.72
CA ALA A 141 13.15 -23.94 -9.28
C ALA A 141 12.94 -22.65 -8.44
N CYS A 142 13.43 -21.49 -8.89
CA CYS A 142 13.14 -20.21 -8.24
C CYS A 142 11.62 -19.88 -8.33
N CYS A 143 10.97 -20.12 -9.46
CA CYS A 143 9.54 -19.96 -9.65
C CYS A 143 8.74 -20.89 -8.71
N TYR A 144 9.21 -22.11 -8.51
CA TYR A 144 8.63 -23.04 -7.55
C TYR A 144 8.72 -22.50 -6.12
N VAL A 145 9.92 -22.07 -5.69
CA VAL A 145 10.13 -21.50 -4.34
C VAL A 145 9.26 -20.28 -4.10
N VAL A 146 9.20 -19.34 -5.04
CA VAL A 146 8.39 -18.13 -4.84
C VAL A 146 6.89 -18.45 -4.77
N ARG A 147 6.42 -19.38 -5.59
CA ARG A 147 5.00 -19.75 -5.64
C ARG A 147 4.55 -20.54 -4.42
N THR A 148 5.35 -21.53 -4.00
CA THR A 148 5.00 -22.44 -2.89
C THR A 148 5.40 -21.91 -1.52
N GLY A 149 6.39 -21.02 -1.46
CA GLY A 149 6.96 -20.51 -0.21
C GLY A 149 7.83 -21.53 0.52
N CYS A 150 8.17 -22.67 -0.09
CA CYS A 150 8.92 -23.73 0.57
C CYS A 150 10.30 -23.24 1.02
N ALA A 151 10.84 -23.86 2.07
CA ALA A 151 12.23 -23.67 2.45
C ALA A 151 13.16 -24.24 1.37
N TRP A 152 14.32 -23.61 1.14
CA TRP A 152 15.28 -24.05 0.15
C TRP A 152 15.63 -25.54 0.25
N ARG A 153 15.80 -26.02 1.48
CA ARG A 153 16.14 -27.44 1.76
C ARG A 153 15.02 -28.43 1.45
N LEU A 154 13.78 -27.92 1.26
CA LEU A 154 12.61 -28.72 0.93
C LEU A 154 12.26 -28.64 -0.57
N LEU A 155 13.18 -28.10 -1.38
CA LEU A 155 13.02 -28.12 -2.83
C LEU A 155 12.92 -29.56 -3.34
N PRO A 156 11.91 -29.90 -4.18
CA PRO A 156 11.76 -31.26 -4.73
C PRO A 156 13.03 -31.79 -5.40
N LYS A 157 13.26 -33.09 -5.27
CA LYS A 157 14.45 -33.75 -5.85
C LYS A 157 14.47 -33.76 -7.39
N SER A 158 13.35 -33.44 -8.05
CA SER A 158 13.27 -33.23 -9.49
C SER A 158 14.00 -31.97 -9.97
N PHE A 159 14.26 -31.03 -9.06
CA PHE A 159 15.10 -29.86 -9.33
C PHE A 159 16.57 -30.13 -8.98
N PRO A 160 17.50 -29.30 -9.48
CA PRO A 160 18.89 -29.33 -9.05
C PRO A 160 19.03 -29.16 -7.53
N PRO A 161 20.15 -29.61 -6.93
CA PRO A 161 20.38 -29.44 -5.51
C PRO A 161 20.13 -27.99 -5.06
N TRP A 162 19.40 -27.82 -3.95
CA TRP A 162 18.97 -26.50 -3.48
C TRP A 162 20.11 -25.48 -3.36
N ARG A 163 21.34 -25.94 -3.06
CA ARG A 163 22.53 -25.07 -2.98
C ARG A 163 22.88 -24.47 -4.34
N ALA A 164 22.73 -25.22 -5.42
CA ALA A 164 22.97 -24.74 -6.79
C ALA A 164 21.91 -23.71 -7.17
N VAL A 165 20.64 -24.01 -6.89
CA VAL A 165 19.53 -23.09 -7.14
C VAL A 165 19.67 -21.79 -6.34
N TYR A 166 19.99 -21.88 -5.05
CA TYR A 166 20.21 -20.71 -4.20
C TYR A 166 21.40 -19.86 -4.67
N LYS A 167 22.52 -20.50 -5.07
CA LYS A 167 23.67 -19.79 -5.64
C LYS A 167 23.29 -19.02 -6.91
N ALA A 168 22.52 -19.63 -7.79
CA ALA A 168 22.03 -19.00 -9.01
C ALA A 168 21.08 -17.85 -8.69
N PHE A 169 20.05 -18.08 -7.83
CA PHE A 169 19.12 -17.05 -7.35
C PHE A 169 19.86 -15.82 -6.78
N ARG A 170 20.84 -16.07 -5.89
CA ARG A 170 21.64 -15.00 -5.31
C ARG A 170 22.43 -14.24 -6.38
N GLY A 171 23.08 -14.93 -7.31
CA GLY A 171 23.82 -14.32 -8.40
C GLY A 171 22.95 -13.42 -9.26
N TRP A 172 21.81 -13.91 -9.72
CA TRP A 172 20.84 -13.17 -10.52
C TRP A 172 20.21 -11.99 -9.75
N SER A 173 19.96 -12.17 -8.45
CA SER A 173 19.43 -11.10 -7.61
C SER A 173 20.41 -9.94 -7.48
N HIS A 174 21.69 -10.22 -7.24
CA HIS A 174 22.72 -9.18 -7.14
C HIS A 174 23.08 -8.54 -8.48
N ALA A 175 22.94 -9.28 -9.58
CA ALA A 175 23.11 -8.75 -10.93
C ALA A 175 21.88 -7.96 -11.44
N GLY A 176 20.77 -7.91 -10.68
CA GLY A 176 19.53 -7.24 -11.13
C GLY A 176 18.80 -7.98 -12.24
N THR A 177 19.13 -9.26 -12.52
CA THR A 177 18.56 -10.00 -13.66
C THR A 177 17.04 -10.11 -13.61
N PHE A 178 16.44 -10.30 -12.42
CA PHE A 178 14.97 -10.37 -12.28
C PHE A 178 14.31 -9.02 -12.53
N GLU A 179 14.95 -7.93 -12.18
CA GLU A 179 14.50 -6.58 -12.50
C GLU A 179 14.55 -6.33 -14.01
N LEU A 180 15.68 -6.64 -14.65
CA LEU A 180 15.84 -6.55 -16.11
C LEU A 180 14.80 -7.41 -16.85
N MET A 181 14.54 -8.63 -16.36
CA MET A 181 13.49 -9.50 -16.87
C MET A 181 12.14 -8.81 -16.82
N HIS A 182 11.80 -8.25 -15.67
CA HIS A 182 10.52 -7.54 -15.50
C HIS A 182 10.43 -6.32 -16.42
N ASP A 183 11.45 -5.49 -16.49
CA ASP A 183 11.44 -4.26 -17.28
C ASP A 183 11.26 -4.55 -18.77
N ARG A 184 11.97 -5.57 -19.31
CA ARG A 184 11.79 -6.03 -20.70
C ARG A 184 10.33 -6.45 -20.95
N LEU A 185 9.79 -7.31 -20.09
CA LEU A 185 8.42 -7.81 -20.25
C LEU A 185 7.38 -6.70 -20.04
N ARG A 186 7.65 -5.73 -19.16
CA ARG A 186 6.81 -4.55 -18.96
C ARG A 186 6.72 -3.71 -20.23
N GLN A 187 7.86 -3.43 -20.86
CA GLN A 187 7.91 -2.65 -22.10
C GLN A 187 7.17 -3.38 -23.23
N GLN A 188 7.44 -4.66 -23.42
CA GLN A 188 6.75 -5.49 -24.44
C GLN A 188 5.24 -5.54 -24.20
N TRP A 189 4.80 -5.69 -22.93
CA TRP A 189 3.39 -5.71 -22.62
C TRP A 189 2.72 -4.37 -22.89
N ARG A 190 3.35 -3.27 -22.52
CA ARG A 190 2.83 -1.93 -22.79
C ARG A 190 2.70 -1.66 -24.28
N ASP A 191 3.72 -1.99 -25.05
CA ASP A 191 3.73 -1.87 -26.52
C ASP A 191 2.60 -2.72 -27.13
N ARG A 192 2.46 -3.96 -26.73
CA ARG A 192 1.40 -4.88 -27.20
C ARG A 192 -0.01 -4.32 -27.01
N ILE A 193 -0.26 -3.54 -25.98
CA ILE A 193 -1.56 -2.93 -25.71
C ILE A 193 -1.66 -1.47 -26.21
N GLY A 194 -0.75 -1.04 -27.09
CA GLY A 194 -0.75 0.29 -27.68
C GLY A 194 -0.37 1.43 -26.71
N ARG A 195 0.46 1.15 -25.71
CA ARG A 195 0.98 2.15 -24.77
C ARG A 195 2.46 2.35 -24.98
N ALA A 196 2.92 3.59 -24.81
CA ALA A 196 4.37 3.86 -24.82
C ALA A 196 5.10 2.93 -23.83
N PRO A 197 6.30 2.42 -24.19
CA PRO A 197 7.08 1.52 -23.34
C PRO A 197 7.34 2.10 -21.94
N ASP A 198 7.60 3.40 -21.85
CA ASP A 198 7.79 4.10 -20.61
C ASP A 198 6.55 4.90 -20.20
N PRO A 199 6.10 4.76 -18.95
CA PRO A 199 4.94 5.48 -18.44
C PRO A 199 5.28 6.92 -18.09
N THR A 200 4.30 7.82 -18.22
CA THR A 200 4.41 9.21 -17.78
C THR A 200 3.80 9.45 -16.39
N ALA A 201 3.10 8.46 -15.84
CA ALA A 201 2.46 8.55 -14.55
C ALA A 201 2.66 7.25 -13.75
N ALA A 202 2.88 7.40 -12.45
CA ALA A 202 3.10 6.32 -11.51
C ALA A 202 2.21 6.45 -10.27
N ILE A 203 2.12 5.37 -9.51
CA ILE A 203 1.37 5.29 -8.25
C ILE A 203 2.29 4.69 -7.21
N ILE A 204 2.36 5.31 -6.02
CA ILE A 204 3.10 4.79 -4.87
C ILE A 204 2.15 4.27 -3.80
N ASP A 205 2.52 3.16 -3.18
CA ASP A 205 1.87 2.65 -1.97
C ASP A 205 2.83 1.76 -1.17
N SER A 206 2.44 1.44 0.06
CA SER A 206 3.22 0.56 0.94
C SER A 206 2.36 -0.52 1.59
N GLN A 207 2.96 -1.69 1.74
CA GLN A 207 2.34 -2.81 2.42
C GLN A 207 3.25 -3.36 3.52
N SER A 208 2.74 -3.44 4.75
CA SER A 208 3.44 -4.08 5.86
C SER A 208 3.10 -5.56 5.90
N THR A 209 4.12 -6.42 5.88
CA THR A 209 4.00 -7.88 5.93
C THR A 209 4.79 -8.44 7.09
N ARG A 210 4.29 -9.53 7.68
CA ARG A 210 4.92 -10.19 8.83
C ARG A 210 6.28 -10.77 8.45
N SER A 211 7.23 -10.72 9.38
CA SER A 211 8.47 -11.48 9.29
C SER A 211 8.37 -12.74 10.14
N THR A 212 8.99 -13.82 9.65
CA THR A 212 9.17 -15.07 10.40
C THR A 212 10.32 -14.93 11.41
N ALA A 213 10.54 -15.96 12.22
CA ALA A 213 11.61 -15.99 13.23
C ALA A 213 13.05 -16.06 12.67
N GLN A 214 13.23 -15.99 11.34
CA GLN A 214 14.54 -16.12 10.68
C GLN A 214 15.53 -14.96 10.97
N GLY A 215 15.04 -13.89 11.60
CA GLY A 215 15.85 -12.70 11.88
C GLY A 215 15.96 -11.75 10.68
N GLY A 216 16.89 -10.80 10.77
CA GLY A 216 17.05 -9.71 9.80
C GLY A 216 16.35 -8.45 10.24
N THR A 217 16.36 -7.42 9.39
CA THR A 217 15.75 -6.12 9.66
C THR A 217 14.23 -6.27 9.88
N THR A 218 13.72 -5.89 11.03
CA THR A 218 12.29 -5.93 11.36
C THR A 218 11.88 -4.72 12.19
N GLY A 219 10.60 -4.35 12.14
CA GLY A 219 10.04 -3.27 12.95
C GLY A 219 8.55 -3.52 13.22
N PHE A 220 7.92 -2.64 13.96
CA PHE A 220 6.49 -2.71 14.27
C PHE A 220 5.75 -1.54 13.64
N ASP A 221 4.81 -1.83 12.73
CA ASP A 221 3.88 -0.86 12.19
C ASP A 221 2.70 -0.70 13.16
N ALA A 222 2.71 0.39 13.92
CA ALA A 222 1.69 0.67 14.93
C ALA A 222 0.29 0.92 14.32
N GLY A 223 0.24 1.47 13.11
CA GLY A 223 -1.00 1.75 12.39
C GLY A 223 -1.70 0.48 11.89
N LYS A 224 -0.93 -0.41 11.29
CA LYS A 224 -1.39 -1.69 10.73
C LYS A 224 -1.31 -2.85 11.73
N LYS A 225 -0.68 -2.63 12.90
CA LYS A 225 -0.42 -3.63 13.96
C LYS A 225 0.32 -4.88 13.43
N VAL A 226 1.34 -4.66 12.60
CA VAL A 226 2.15 -5.71 11.98
C VAL A 226 3.59 -5.58 12.43
N LYS A 227 4.17 -6.67 12.98
CA LYS A 227 5.61 -6.80 13.21
C LYS A 227 6.25 -7.48 12.00
N GLY A 228 7.17 -6.77 11.32
CA GLY A 228 7.80 -7.32 10.13
C GLY A 228 8.53 -6.27 9.31
N ARG A 229 8.37 -6.36 8.00
CA ARG A 229 8.95 -5.44 7.01
C ARG A 229 7.87 -4.75 6.22
N LYS A 230 8.19 -3.57 5.71
CA LYS A 230 7.33 -2.79 4.84
C LYS A 230 7.90 -2.82 3.43
N ARG A 231 7.02 -3.07 2.47
CA ARG A 231 7.29 -3.08 1.04
C ARG A 231 6.73 -1.80 0.45
N HIS A 232 7.60 -0.95 -0.09
CA HIS A 232 7.22 0.26 -0.81
C HIS A 232 7.28 -0.05 -2.29
N LEU A 233 6.18 0.16 -3.02
CA LEU A 233 6.09 -0.08 -4.45
C LEU A 233 5.78 1.21 -5.18
N VAL A 234 6.43 1.40 -6.33
CA VAL A 234 6.01 2.35 -7.36
C VAL A 234 5.62 1.53 -8.58
N VAL A 235 4.39 1.72 -9.04
CA VAL A 235 3.84 1.04 -10.23
C VAL A 235 3.35 2.05 -11.25
N ASP A 236 3.23 1.66 -12.51
CA ASP A 236 2.59 2.48 -13.53
C ASP A 236 1.06 2.43 -13.43
N THR A 237 0.36 3.10 -14.33
CA THR A 237 -1.11 3.14 -14.37
C THR A 237 -1.77 1.81 -14.74
N LEU A 238 -0.99 0.82 -15.15
CA LEU A 238 -1.42 -0.55 -15.42
C LEU A 238 -1.12 -1.49 -14.24
N GLY A 239 -0.50 -0.99 -13.17
CA GLY A 239 -0.06 -1.79 -12.03
C GLY A 239 1.25 -2.54 -12.26
N LEU A 240 2.01 -2.18 -13.28
CA LEU A 240 3.29 -2.80 -13.59
C LEU A 240 4.39 -2.13 -12.77
N LEU A 241 5.23 -2.94 -12.13
CA LEU A 241 6.23 -2.48 -11.18
C LEU A 241 7.30 -1.61 -11.86
N LEU A 242 7.63 -0.47 -11.25
CA LEU A 242 8.73 0.41 -11.66
C LEU A 242 9.88 0.36 -10.65
N ALA A 243 9.55 0.33 -9.36
CA ALA A 243 10.53 0.24 -8.29
C ALA A 243 9.96 -0.46 -7.06
N VAL A 244 10.83 -1.07 -6.27
CA VAL A 244 10.49 -1.69 -5.00
C VAL A 244 11.63 -1.54 -4.00
N THR A 245 11.30 -1.10 -2.78
CA THR A 245 12.22 -1.10 -1.64
C THR A 245 11.59 -1.78 -0.44
N ILE A 246 12.44 -2.36 0.41
CA ILE A 246 12.03 -3.03 1.63
C ILE A 246 12.66 -2.31 2.82
N THR A 247 11.85 -1.99 3.81
CA THR A 247 12.30 -1.37 5.07
C THR A 247 11.79 -2.14 6.28
N ALA A 248 12.25 -1.80 7.48
CA ALA A 248 11.56 -2.21 8.70
C ALA A 248 10.13 -1.66 8.70
N ALA A 249 9.16 -2.44 9.21
CA ALA A 249 7.75 -2.00 9.22
C ALA A 249 7.51 -0.75 10.09
N SER A 250 8.43 -0.40 10.99
CA SER A 250 8.40 0.83 11.80
C SER A 250 8.67 2.11 11.00
N VAL A 251 9.32 2.00 9.82
CA VAL A 251 9.54 3.15 8.93
C VAL A 251 8.18 3.62 8.41
N GLN A 252 7.90 4.92 8.52
CA GLN A 252 6.64 5.46 8.02
C GLN A 252 6.58 5.44 6.49
N ASP A 253 5.38 5.40 5.93
CA ASP A 253 5.19 5.30 4.48
C ASP A 253 5.87 6.47 3.74
N ARG A 254 5.78 7.69 4.30
CA ARG A 254 6.44 8.89 3.78
C ARG A 254 7.97 8.84 3.82
N ASP A 255 8.54 8.19 4.85
CA ASP A 255 10.00 8.12 5.02
C ASP A 255 10.62 7.09 4.07
N GLY A 256 9.84 6.05 3.70
CA GLY A 256 10.23 5.08 2.69
C GLY A 256 10.00 5.53 1.23
N ALA A 257 9.35 6.69 1.02
CA ALA A 257 9.01 7.16 -0.32
C ALA A 257 10.23 7.61 -1.14
N ALA A 258 11.12 8.39 -0.54
CA ALA A 258 12.24 9.00 -1.26
C ALA A 258 13.10 7.98 -2.03
N PRO A 259 13.61 6.88 -1.42
CA PRO A 259 14.46 5.94 -2.14
C PRO A 259 13.71 5.18 -3.25
N VAL A 260 12.44 4.80 -3.05
CA VAL A 260 11.70 4.06 -4.08
C VAL A 260 11.27 4.94 -5.25
N VAL A 261 10.96 6.22 -4.98
CA VAL A 261 10.64 7.20 -6.05
C VAL A 261 11.90 7.54 -6.84
N ALA A 262 13.04 7.73 -6.17
CA ALA A 262 14.32 7.97 -6.83
C ALA A 262 14.68 6.83 -7.81
N GLN A 263 14.50 5.56 -7.40
CA GLN A 263 14.69 4.41 -8.29
C GLN A 263 13.75 4.44 -9.50
N ALA A 264 12.46 4.76 -9.29
CA ALA A 264 11.49 4.82 -10.37
C ALA A 264 11.80 5.96 -11.37
N CYS A 265 12.18 7.14 -10.89
CA CYS A 265 12.56 8.28 -11.72
C CYS A 265 13.86 8.02 -12.48
N ALA A 266 14.86 7.39 -11.86
CA ALA A 266 16.10 7.01 -12.54
C ALA A 266 15.84 5.99 -13.67
N LYS A 267 14.93 5.03 -13.44
CA LYS A 267 14.55 4.03 -14.45
C LYS A 267 13.69 4.61 -15.57
N VAL A 268 12.80 5.54 -15.24
CA VAL A 268 11.85 6.15 -16.17
C VAL A 268 11.95 7.68 -16.07
N PRO A 269 12.93 8.30 -16.74
CA PRO A 269 13.14 9.74 -16.68
C PRO A 269 11.96 10.57 -17.23
N GLY A 270 11.09 9.93 -18.02
CA GLY A 270 9.88 10.55 -18.59
C GLY A 270 8.68 10.62 -17.64
N LEU A 271 8.80 10.22 -16.37
CA LEU A 271 7.74 10.38 -15.39
C LEU A 271 7.41 11.86 -15.17
N LYS A 272 6.12 12.19 -15.16
CA LYS A 272 5.59 13.55 -14.96
C LYS A 272 4.68 13.65 -13.74
N ALA A 273 4.06 12.55 -13.33
CA ALA A 273 3.07 12.54 -12.27
C ALA A 273 3.20 11.31 -11.36
N LEU A 274 3.04 11.52 -10.05
CA LEU A 274 2.99 10.48 -9.04
C LEU A 274 1.69 10.58 -8.25
N PHE A 275 0.89 9.52 -8.22
CA PHE A 275 -0.33 9.43 -7.42
C PHE A 275 -0.02 8.74 -6.11
N ALA A 276 -0.45 9.33 -4.99
CA ALA A 276 -0.16 8.84 -3.66
C ALA A 276 -1.36 9.03 -2.72
N ASP A 277 -1.39 8.34 -1.60
CA ASP A 277 -2.40 8.57 -0.57
C ASP A 277 -2.06 9.76 0.34
N ALA A 278 -2.95 10.03 1.29
CA ALA A 278 -2.79 11.16 2.21
C ALA A 278 -1.56 11.04 3.13
N ALA A 279 -1.02 9.84 3.33
CA ALA A 279 0.17 9.62 4.16
C ALA A 279 1.44 10.23 3.54
N TYR A 280 1.47 10.37 2.22
CA TYR A 280 2.58 10.97 1.47
C TYR A 280 2.43 12.49 1.27
N GLY A 281 1.36 13.11 1.81
CA GLY A 281 1.09 14.54 1.63
C GLY A 281 2.04 15.47 2.40
N GLY A 282 1.93 16.78 2.13
CA GLY A 282 2.70 17.82 2.80
C GLY A 282 4.18 17.80 2.43
N ARG A 283 5.07 17.82 3.41
CA ARG A 283 6.54 17.90 3.20
C ARG A 283 7.10 16.78 2.32
N CYS A 284 6.51 15.56 2.40
CA CYS A 284 6.96 14.43 1.57
C CYS A 284 6.68 14.69 0.10
N ALA A 285 5.46 15.09 -0.25
CA ALA A 285 5.09 15.45 -1.62
C ALA A 285 5.99 16.57 -2.17
N GLN A 286 6.13 17.66 -1.39
CA GLN A 286 6.97 18.79 -1.76
C GLN A 286 8.43 18.39 -2.01
N ALA A 287 8.99 17.54 -1.15
CA ALA A 287 10.37 17.05 -1.33
C ALA A 287 10.53 16.24 -2.61
N ILE A 288 9.56 15.38 -2.94
CA ILE A 288 9.56 14.60 -4.18
C ILE A 288 9.46 15.51 -5.40
N GLU A 289 8.55 16.49 -5.38
CA GLU A 289 8.38 17.46 -6.45
C GLU A 289 9.66 18.28 -6.70
N ASN A 290 10.25 18.80 -5.63
CA ASN A 290 11.48 19.59 -5.70
C ASN A 290 12.69 18.77 -6.20
N THR A 291 12.78 17.48 -5.79
CA THR A 291 13.94 16.64 -6.12
C THR A 291 13.86 16.07 -7.53
N HIS A 292 12.66 15.69 -7.99
CA HIS A 292 12.50 14.95 -9.23
C HIS A 292 11.76 15.71 -10.34
N GLY A 293 11.19 16.88 -10.05
CA GLY A 293 10.44 17.68 -11.03
C GLY A 293 9.13 17.04 -11.49
N ILE A 294 8.57 16.12 -10.70
CA ILE A 294 7.32 15.40 -10.99
C ILE A 294 6.18 15.94 -10.13
N ALA A 295 4.97 16.08 -10.69
CA ALA A 295 3.80 16.51 -9.92
C ALA A 295 3.29 15.40 -9.02
N VAL A 296 3.07 15.68 -7.72
CA VAL A 296 2.54 14.71 -6.75
C VAL A 296 1.06 14.96 -6.48
N HIS A 297 0.22 14.02 -6.89
CA HIS A 297 -1.23 14.07 -6.73
C HIS A 297 -1.69 13.26 -5.51
N ILE A 298 -2.10 13.95 -4.44
CA ILE A 298 -2.61 13.29 -3.24
C ILE A 298 -4.08 12.93 -3.44
N VAL A 299 -4.35 11.63 -3.57
CA VAL A 299 -5.70 11.09 -3.72
C VAL A 299 -6.29 10.82 -2.34
N ARG A 300 -7.36 11.54 -2.00
CA ARG A 300 -8.06 11.39 -0.71
C ARG A 300 -9.40 10.69 -0.92
N HIS A 301 -9.74 9.80 0.02
CA HIS A 301 -11.08 9.21 0.02
C HIS A 301 -12.12 10.31 0.21
N PRO A 302 -13.24 10.34 -0.56
CA PRO A 302 -14.28 11.36 -0.41
C PRO A 302 -14.76 11.51 1.03
N GLY A 303 -14.94 10.40 1.76
CA GLY A 303 -15.30 10.40 3.17
C GLY A 303 -14.27 11.03 4.11
N ASN A 304 -12.98 11.08 3.72
CA ASN A 304 -11.92 11.72 4.51
C ASN A 304 -11.90 13.25 4.37
N ARG A 305 -12.66 13.82 3.42
CA ARG A 305 -12.80 15.28 3.30
C ARG A 305 -13.51 15.89 4.50
N VAL A 306 -14.39 15.13 5.15
CA VAL A 306 -15.14 15.54 6.34
C VAL A 306 -14.48 15.10 7.65
N THR A 307 -13.48 14.21 7.60
CA THR A 307 -12.76 13.75 8.79
C THR A 307 -11.95 14.90 9.40
N GLY A 308 -12.17 15.15 10.68
CA GLY A 308 -11.51 16.21 11.43
C GLY A 308 -12.10 17.60 11.22
N THR A 309 -13.19 17.75 10.47
CA THR A 309 -13.94 19.01 10.36
C THR A 309 -14.97 19.14 11.49
N TRP A 310 -15.25 20.37 11.88
CA TRP A 310 -16.34 20.68 12.81
C TRP A 310 -17.67 20.76 12.05
N GLN A 311 -18.71 20.15 12.62
CA GLN A 311 -20.05 20.09 12.02
C GLN A 311 -21.09 20.53 13.03
N THR A 312 -22.04 21.36 12.60
CA THR A 312 -23.22 21.77 13.37
C THR A 312 -24.47 21.07 12.83
N ALA A 313 -25.53 21.01 13.67
CA ALA A 313 -26.78 20.41 13.26
C ALA A 313 -27.47 21.20 12.14
N GLN A 314 -27.30 22.55 12.12
CA GLN A 314 -27.94 23.45 11.18
C GLN A 314 -27.24 23.57 9.83
N GLN A 315 -25.95 23.26 9.76
CA GLN A 315 -25.18 23.26 8.51
C GLN A 315 -24.28 22.01 8.45
N PRO A 316 -24.79 20.92 7.86
CA PRO A 316 -23.90 19.84 7.48
C PRO A 316 -22.92 20.39 6.43
N LEU A 317 -21.63 20.26 6.69
CA LEU A 317 -20.54 20.78 5.84
C LEU A 317 -20.60 20.32 4.38
N TRP A 318 -21.43 19.32 4.08
CA TRP A 318 -21.69 18.77 2.75
C TRP A 318 -23.13 18.28 2.69
N PRO A 319 -24.06 18.99 2.03
CA PRO A 319 -25.42 18.53 1.85
C PRO A 319 -25.53 17.31 0.94
N GLU A 320 -24.50 16.98 0.18
CA GLU A 320 -24.51 15.90 -0.79
C GLU A 320 -23.63 14.72 -0.34
N VAL A 321 -24.33 13.64 -0.06
CA VAL A 321 -23.89 12.25 -0.13
C VAL A 321 -22.41 12.03 0.16
N VAL A 322 -22.05 11.96 1.42
CA VAL A 322 -20.86 11.19 1.81
C VAL A 322 -21.12 9.76 1.32
N ALA A 323 -20.42 9.35 0.27
CA ALA A 323 -20.56 8.01 -0.26
C ALA A 323 -20.32 7.01 0.88
N LYS A 324 -21.40 6.39 1.35
CA LYS A 324 -21.35 5.34 2.36
C LYS A 324 -20.91 4.08 1.64
N GLY A 325 -19.72 3.56 1.97
CA GLY A 325 -19.25 2.30 1.43
C GLY A 325 -17.89 2.41 0.72
N PHE A 326 -17.54 1.37 0.00
CA PHE A 326 -16.32 1.29 -0.78
C PHE A 326 -16.43 2.21 -2.00
N VAL A 327 -15.58 3.23 -2.06
CA VAL A 327 -15.44 4.11 -3.22
C VAL A 327 -14.14 3.78 -3.93
N VAL A 328 -14.23 3.38 -5.18
CA VAL A 328 -13.06 3.15 -6.03
C VAL A 328 -12.35 4.48 -6.23
N GLN A 329 -11.17 4.62 -5.66
CA GLN A 329 -10.34 5.79 -5.86
C GLN A 329 -9.63 5.70 -7.20
N ALA A 330 -9.79 6.72 -8.04
CA ALA A 330 -9.11 6.77 -9.32
C ALA A 330 -7.61 6.51 -9.16
N LYS A 331 -7.10 5.53 -9.90
CA LYS A 331 -5.70 5.09 -9.96
C LYS A 331 -5.15 4.36 -8.72
N ARG A 332 -5.64 4.59 -7.49
CA ARG A 332 -5.11 3.89 -6.29
C ARG A 332 -5.40 2.39 -6.26
N TRP A 333 -6.59 1.96 -6.67
CA TRP A 333 -6.92 0.54 -6.74
C TRP A 333 -5.91 -0.30 -7.55
N VAL A 334 -5.15 0.38 -8.43
CA VAL A 334 -4.17 -0.27 -9.31
C VAL A 334 -3.01 -0.85 -8.51
N VAL A 335 -2.43 -0.07 -7.59
CA VAL A 335 -1.32 -0.55 -6.76
C VAL A 335 -1.79 -1.55 -5.71
N GLU A 336 -3.01 -1.38 -5.18
CA GLU A 336 -3.65 -2.36 -4.28
C GLU A 336 -3.82 -3.71 -4.99
N ARG A 337 -4.19 -3.70 -6.26
CA ARG A 337 -4.25 -4.90 -7.12
C ARG A 337 -2.87 -5.54 -7.28
N THR A 338 -1.80 -4.76 -7.45
CA THR A 338 -0.44 -5.28 -7.53
C THR A 338 -0.02 -5.95 -6.23
N HIS A 339 -0.35 -5.37 -5.08
CA HIS A 339 -0.14 -6.05 -3.79
C HIS A 339 -0.88 -7.38 -3.73
N ALA A 340 -2.15 -7.43 -4.17
CA ALA A 340 -2.93 -8.66 -4.20
C ALA A 340 -2.35 -9.72 -5.16
N TRP A 341 -1.74 -9.30 -6.27
CA TRP A 341 -1.02 -10.22 -7.16
C TRP A 341 0.22 -10.80 -6.49
N ASN A 342 0.99 -9.99 -5.78
CA ASN A 342 2.14 -10.44 -5.01
C ASN A 342 1.77 -11.47 -3.94
N GLU A 343 0.61 -11.32 -3.27
CA GLU A 343 0.14 -12.27 -2.25
C GLU A 343 -0.23 -13.65 -2.80
N ARG A 344 -0.42 -13.79 -4.11
CA ARG A 344 -0.57 -15.12 -4.75
C ARG A 344 0.72 -15.93 -4.71
N ALA A 345 1.87 -15.30 -4.53
CA ALA A 345 3.15 -15.94 -4.29
C ALA A 345 3.35 -16.14 -2.78
N ARG A 346 3.27 -17.38 -2.30
CA ARG A 346 3.33 -17.67 -0.86
C ARG A 346 4.61 -17.18 -0.19
N ARG A 347 5.72 -17.08 -0.94
CA ARG A 347 6.98 -16.51 -0.43
C ARG A 347 6.87 -15.04 -0.07
N LEU A 348 5.88 -14.32 -0.63
CA LEU A 348 5.66 -12.89 -0.40
C LEU A 348 4.58 -12.57 0.66
N ILE A 349 3.85 -13.58 1.16
CA ILE A 349 2.85 -13.39 2.23
C ILE A 349 3.55 -13.03 3.57
N ALA A 350 4.76 -13.57 3.78
CA ALA A 350 5.60 -13.23 4.93
C ALA A 350 7.06 -13.18 4.50
N HIS A 351 7.87 -12.42 5.24
CA HIS A 351 9.31 -12.35 5.02
C HIS A 351 10.00 -13.55 5.69
N HIS A 352 10.46 -14.48 4.87
CA HIS A 352 11.20 -15.67 5.30
C HIS A 352 12.71 -15.53 5.16
N ASP A 353 13.17 -14.50 4.46
CA ASP A 353 14.59 -14.31 4.16
C ASP A 353 15.21 -13.34 5.17
N ARG A 354 16.41 -13.67 5.64
CA ARG A 354 17.15 -12.84 6.57
C ARG A 354 17.69 -11.57 5.91
N SER A 355 18.09 -11.67 4.65
CA SER A 355 18.62 -10.56 3.86
C SER A 355 17.53 -9.60 3.38
N ASP A 356 17.90 -8.33 3.14
CA ASP A 356 16.98 -7.32 2.63
C ASP A 356 16.84 -7.33 1.10
N TRP A 357 17.85 -7.90 0.38
CA TRP A 357 17.82 -8.02 -1.08
C TRP A 357 16.90 -9.14 -1.58
N ALA A 358 16.78 -10.24 -0.85
CA ALA A 358 16.01 -11.40 -1.33
C ALA A 358 14.51 -11.10 -1.50
N PRO A 359 13.82 -10.41 -0.56
CA PRO A 359 12.44 -10.00 -0.76
C PRO A 359 12.23 -9.11 -1.99
N VAL A 360 13.17 -8.21 -2.30
CA VAL A 360 13.14 -7.38 -3.52
C VAL A 360 13.18 -8.27 -4.76
N ALA A 361 14.14 -9.21 -4.81
CA ALA A 361 14.27 -10.14 -5.93
C ALA A 361 13.02 -11.02 -6.12
N TRP A 362 12.39 -11.45 -5.03
CA TRP A 362 11.14 -12.22 -5.09
C TRP A 362 9.98 -11.42 -5.68
N VAL A 363 9.88 -10.13 -5.36
CA VAL A 363 8.86 -9.25 -5.95
C VAL A 363 9.09 -9.14 -7.46
N TRP A 364 10.32 -8.83 -7.88
CA TRP A 364 10.65 -8.73 -9.30
C TRP A 364 10.35 -10.04 -10.07
N LEU A 365 10.75 -11.19 -9.53
CA LEU A 365 10.48 -12.47 -10.16
C LEU A 365 8.98 -12.78 -10.25
N THR A 366 8.21 -12.44 -9.20
CA THR A 366 6.77 -12.66 -9.18
C THR A 366 6.06 -11.83 -10.25
N GLU A 367 6.36 -10.54 -10.31
CA GLU A 367 5.74 -9.62 -11.28
C GLU A 367 6.19 -9.94 -12.72
N ALA A 368 7.47 -10.26 -12.93
CA ALA A 368 7.98 -10.70 -14.23
C ALA A 368 7.26 -11.97 -14.71
N ARG A 369 7.00 -12.91 -13.81
CA ARG A 369 6.30 -14.13 -14.15
C ARG A 369 4.86 -13.89 -14.60
N ILE A 370 4.14 -12.97 -13.94
CA ILE A 370 2.79 -12.56 -14.35
C ILE A 370 2.81 -11.99 -15.76
N LEU A 371 3.81 -11.17 -16.08
CA LEU A 371 3.96 -10.56 -17.42
C LEU A 371 4.33 -11.59 -18.48
N ALA A 372 5.25 -12.51 -18.17
CA ALA A 372 5.60 -13.60 -19.10
C ALA A 372 4.37 -14.42 -19.49
N THR A 373 3.53 -14.79 -18.50
CA THR A 373 2.28 -15.51 -18.76
C THR A 373 1.31 -14.70 -19.63
N ARG A 374 1.17 -13.40 -19.39
CA ARG A 374 0.32 -12.51 -20.20
C ARG A 374 0.80 -12.40 -21.64
N LEU A 375 2.10 -12.25 -21.84
CA LEU A 375 2.70 -12.14 -23.17
C LEU A 375 2.61 -13.43 -23.95
N ALA A 376 2.87 -14.56 -23.31
CA ALA A 376 2.84 -15.87 -23.99
C ALA A 376 1.42 -16.34 -24.33
N HIS A 377 0.44 -16.05 -23.46
CA HIS A 377 -0.90 -16.64 -23.54
C HIS A 377 -2.02 -15.62 -23.83
N GLY A 378 -1.68 -14.35 -24.00
CA GLY A 378 -2.66 -13.32 -24.43
C GLY A 378 -3.73 -12.97 -23.39
N PHE A 379 -3.54 -13.23 -22.11
CA PHE A 379 -4.49 -12.89 -21.07
C PHE A 379 -4.39 -11.39 -20.69
N ILE A 380 -5.51 -10.71 -20.72
CA ILE A 380 -5.70 -9.33 -20.24
C ILE A 380 -6.16 -9.35 -18.78
#